data_698b9dbcc015a3f42cbfdcda5c3ed553
#
_entry.id   698b9dbcc015a3f42cbfdcda5c3ed553
#
_cell.length_a   1.000
_cell.length_b   1.000
_cell.length_c   1.000
_cell.angle_alpha   90.00
_cell.angle_beta   90.00
_cell.angle_gamma   90.00
#
_symmetry.space_group_name_H-M   'P 1'
#
loop_
_entity.id
_entity.type
_entity.pdbx_description
1 polymer ?
#
loop_
_entity_poly.entity_id
_entity_poly.type
_entity_poly.pdbx_seq_one_letter_code
_entity_poly.pdbx_strand_id
1 'polypeptide(L)'
;MELTKYNHATVVLEQDGATLVIDPGTFTPEGADLATAAVAVLVTHEHFDHFDVDAVRAALDANDALVVRGPAAIVDQLGAHDGRVAAVSAGDAFEVGPFSVQVFGEEHAVIHGDIPTIANVGYLVNGAVFHPGDAYLVPGVPVRTLLLPTSGPWTSTAEAVDYVRAVSPEHAVQIHEAMLSELGQQSAARFLGPDGLGPVPVQILPAGESITV
;
A
#
# COMPACT_ATOMS: atom_id res chain seq x y z
N MET A 1 1.26 15.24 7.81
CA MET A 1 2.00 14.06 7.34
C MET A 1 2.32 14.27 5.87
N GLU A 2 3.53 13.92 5.43
CA GLU A 2 3.92 13.93 4.02
C GLU A 2 3.81 12.53 3.45
N LEU A 3 3.30 12.39 2.23
CA LEU A 3 3.19 11.14 1.49
C LEU A 3 4.03 11.27 0.23
N THR A 4 5.04 10.44 0.08
CA THR A 4 5.85 10.31 -1.14
C THR A 4 5.49 9.00 -1.84
N LYS A 5 5.07 9.10 -3.10
CA LYS A 5 4.82 7.92 -3.91
C LYS A 5 6.09 7.50 -4.64
N TYR A 6 6.36 6.20 -4.63
CA TYR A 6 7.38 5.56 -5.45
C TYR A 6 6.74 4.72 -6.57
N ASN A 7 7.48 3.79 -7.16
CA ASN A 7 6.92 2.96 -8.21
C ASN A 7 5.87 1.98 -7.66
N HIS A 8 4.87 1.71 -8.45
CA HIS A 8 3.85 0.70 -8.23
C HIS A 8 3.07 0.92 -6.94
N ALA A 9 3.20 0.05 -5.96
CA ALA A 9 2.49 0.11 -4.69
C ALA A 9 3.30 0.73 -3.55
N THR A 10 4.60 1.03 -3.77
CA THR A 10 5.46 1.57 -2.72
C THR A 10 5.13 3.01 -2.41
N VAL A 11 4.82 3.28 -1.16
CA VAL A 11 4.65 4.64 -0.63
C VAL A 11 5.43 4.83 0.67
N VAL A 12 5.85 6.05 0.89
CA VAL A 12 6.55 6.49 2.11
C VAL A 12 5.70 7.55 2.80
N LEU A 13 5.51 7.39 4.10
CA LEU A 13 4.85 8.38 4.95
C LEU A 13 5.87 8.94 5.93
N GLU A 14 5.95 10.26 6.02
CA GLU A 14 6.86 10.97 6.91
C GLU A 14 6.09 11.86 7.87
N GLN A 15 6.41 11.74 9.16
CA GLN A 15 5.84 12.56 10.22
C GLN A 15 6.81 12.67 11.40
N ASP A 16 6.99 13.87 11.93
CA ASP A 16 7.79 14.16 13.13
C ASP A 16 9.22 13.58 13.07
N GLY A 17 9.80 13.54 11.85
CA GLY A 17 11.15 13.01 11.62
C GLY A 17 11.26 11.48 11.57
N ALA A 18 10.14 10.78 11.58
CA ALA A 18 10.07 9.34 11.40
C ALA A 18 9.51 8.98 10.01
N THR A 19 9.97 7.87 9.45
CA THR A 19 9.58 7.35 8.14
C THR A 19 8.91 5.99 8.28
N LEU A 20 7.76 5.80 7.62
CA LEU A 20 7.07 4.53 7.48
C LEU A 20 6.96 4.20 5.99
N VAL A 21 7.32 2.97 5.61
CA VAL A 21 7.26 2.49 4.22
C VAL A 21 6.16 1.43 4.10
N ILE A 22 5.34 1.53 3.06
CA ILE A 22 4.35 0.49 2.72
C ILE A 22 4.75 -0.12 1.38
N ASP A 23 4.74 -1.45 1.33
CA ASP A 23 4.96 -2.28 0.14
C ASP A 23 6.24 -1.96 -0.64
N PRO A 24 7.44 -2.08 -0.04
CA PRO A 24 8.71 -1.95 -0.76
C PRO A 24 8.95 -3.19 -1.63
N GLY A 25 8.28 -3.27 -2.77
CA GLY A 25 8.36 -4.36 -3.73
C GLY A 25 9.50 -4.21 -4.74
N THR A 26 9.72 -5.26 -5.52
CA THR A 26 10.83 -5.33 -6.49
C THR A 26 10.76 -4.32 -7.65
N PHE A 27 9.61 -3.68 -7.84
CA PHE A 27 9.45 -2.62 -8.86
C PHE A 27 9.94 -1.25 -8.37
N THR A 28 10.40 -1.15 -7.12
CA THR A 28 10.95 0.07 -6.54
C THR A 28 12.46 -0.12 -6.30
N PRO A 29 13.32 0.38 -7.20
CA PRO A 29 14.77 0.23 -7.06
C PRO A 29 15.33 0.77 -5.73
N GLU A 30 14.71 1.80 -5.18
CA GLU A 30 15.08 2.44 -3.91
C GLU A 30 14.56 1.68 -2.67
N GLY A 31 13.80 0.59 -2.86
CA GLY A 31 13.07 -0.11 -1.78
C GLY A 31 13.95 -0.53 -0.60
N ALA A 32 15.17 -1.00 -0.85
CA ALA A 32 16.12 -1.38 0.20
C ALA A 32 16.57 -0.19 1.05
N ASP A 33 16.90 0.94 0.41
CA ASP A 33 17.35 2.16 1.09
C ASP A 33 16.20 2.77 1.90
N LEU A 34 15.00 2.81 1.31
CA LEU A 34 13.80 3.29 1.98
C LEU A 34 13.48 2.46 3.22
N ALA A 35 13.48 1.13 3.10
CA ALA A 35 13.24 0.23 4.22
C ALA A 35 14.31 0.37 5.32
N THR A 36 15.59 0.55 4.94
CA THR A 36 16.69 0.73 5.90
C THR A 36 16.56 2.02 6.70
N ALA A 37 16.04 3.10 6.08
CA ALA A 37 15.85 4.38 6.74
C ALA A 37 14.57 4.44 7.61
N ALA A 38 13.67 3.47 7.48
CA ALA A 38 12.36 3.48 8.10
C ALA A 38 12.39 3.05 9.58
N VAL A 39 11.40 3.54 10.35
CA VAL A 39 11.07 2.99 11.67
C VAL A 39 10.15 1.78 11.53
N ALA A 40 9.38 1.71 10.44
CA ALA A 40 8.51 0.59 10.13
C ALA A 40 8.38 0.33 8.63
N VAL A 41 8.26 -0.96 8.28
CA VAL A 41 7.79 -1.44 6.98
C VAL A 41 6.46 -2.16 7.20
N LEU A 42 5.44 -1.76 6.45
CA LEU A 42 4.15 -2.46 6.38
C LEU A 42 4.06 -3.18 5.04
N VAL A 43 3.68 -4.44 5.05
CA VAL A 43 3.52 -5.24 3.83
C VAL A 43 2.09 -5.72 3.75
N THR A 44 1.40 -5.39 2.66
CA THR A 44 0.00 -5.78 2.48
C THR A 44 -0.17 -7.26 2.18
N HIS A 45 0.71 -7.84 1.36
CA HIS A 45 0.72 -9.25 0.99
C HIS A 45 2.08 -9.67 0.40
N GLU A 46 2.25 -10.95 0.12
CA GLU A 46 3.54 -11.57 -0.19
C GLU A 46 3.98 -11.53 -1.67
N HIS A 47 3.22 -10.94 -2.58
CA HIS A 47 3.64 -10.83 -3.98
C HIS A 47 4.90 -9.96 -4.11
N PHE A 48 5.78 -10.35 -5.04
CA PHE A 48 7.09 -9.74 -5.20
C PHE A 48 7.06 -8.24 -5.58
N ASP A 49 6.00 -7.79 -6.20
CA ASP A 49 5.79 -6.38 -6.56
C ASP A 49 5.34 -5.50 -5.38
N HIS A 50 4.98 -6.12 -4.24
CA HIS A 50 4.68 -5.47 -2.95
C HIS A 50 5.72 -5.76 -1.88
N PHE A 51 6.44 -6.88 -2.01
CA PHE A 51 7.38 -7.34 -1.00
C PHE A 51 8.67 -7.89 -1.64
N ASP A 52 9.73 -7.08 -1.59
CA ASP A 52 11.09 -7.55 -1.86
C ASP A 52 11.67 -8.13 -0.57
N VAL A 53 11.58 -9.43 -0.42
CA VAL A 53 12.01 -10.15 0.79
C VAL A 53 13.49 -9.96 1.08
N ASP A 54 14.34 -9.89 0.06
CA ASP A 54 15.78 -9.75 0.24
C ASP A 54 16.15 -8.31 0.64
N ALA A 55 15.50 -7.32 0.05
CA ALA A 55 15.65 -5.92 0.44
C ALA A 55 15.21 -5.67 1.89
N VAL A 56 14.04 -6.18 2.29
CA VAL A 56 13.52 -6.01 3.66
C VAL A 56 14.36 -6.78 4.68
N ARG A 57 14.87 -7.97 4.33
CA ARG A 57 15.79 -8.72 5.19
C ARG A 57 17.09 -7.96 5.41
N ALA A 58 17.68 -7.42 4.34
CA ALA A 58 18.89 -6.60 4.44
C ALA A 58 18.67 -5.34 5.28
N ALA A 59 17.50 -4.72 5.17
CA ALA A 59 17.14 -3.57 6.00
C ALA A 59 17.02 -3.93 7.50
N LEU A 60 16.42 -5.09 7.82
CA LEU A 60 16.34 -5.61 9.19
C LEU A 60 17.74 -5.89 9.80
N ASP A 61 18.68 -6.37 8.97
CA ASP A 61 20.06 -6.63 9.39
C ASP A 61 20.86 -5.31 9.59
N ALA A 62 20.53 -4.26 8.84
CA ALA A 62 21.19 -2.97 8.89
C ALA A 62 20.61 -2.01 9.93
N ASN A 63 19.34 -2.15 10.29
CA ASN A 63 18.61 -1.27 11.20
C ASN A 63 17.94 -2.07 12.32
N ASP A 64 18.56 -2.08 13.50
CA ASP A 64 18.05 -2.80 14.68
C ASP A 64 16.74 -2.21 15.24
N ALA A 65 16.39 -0.98 14.87
CA ALA A 65 15.14 -0.33 15.29
C ALA A 65 13.97 -0.60 14.34
N LEU A 66 14.23 -1.10 13.12
CA LEU A 66 13.20 -1.38 12.14
C LEU A 66 12.25 -2.48 12.63
N VAL A 67 10.94 -2.21 12.51
CA VAL A 67 9.92 -3.24 12.69
C VAL A 67 9.17 -3.50 11.37
N VAL A 68 8.74 -4.73 11.16
CA VAL A 68 7.96 -5.14 9.98
C VAL A 68 6.62 -5.71 10.43
N ARG A 69 5.55 -5.32 9.74
CA ARG A 69 4.20 -5.84 9.96
C ARG A 69 3.60 -6.26 8.64
N GLY A 70 2.93 -7.42 8.62
CA GLY A 70 2.25 -7.94 7.44
C GLY A 70 1.47 -9.20 7.78
N PRO A 71 0.79 -9.85 6.82
CA PRO A 71 0.19 -11.17 7.01
C PRO A 71 1.21 -12.23 7.48
N ALA A 72 0.71 -13.36 7.98
CA ALA A 72 1.55 -14.45 8.50
C ALA A 72 2.64 -14.91 7.51
N ALA A 73 2.34 -14.92 6.20
CA ALA A 73 3.28 -15.28 5.15
C ALA A 73 4.56 -14.41 5.15
N ILE A 74 4.48 -13.15 5.59
CA ILE A 74 5.64 -12.27 5.72
C ILE A 74 6.55 -12.72 6.86
N VAL A 75 5.96 -13.13 8.00
CA VAL A 75 6.71 -13.70 9.13
C VAL A 75 7.34 -15.02 8.75
N ASP A 76 6.65 -15.86 7.98
CA ASP A 76 7.16 -17.14 7.52
C ASP A 76 8.40 -16.98 6.62
N GLN A 77 8.44 -15.92 5.79
CA GLN A 77 9.56 -15.64 4.89
C GLN A 77 10.74 -14.94 5.57
N LEU A 78 10.47 -14.02 6.50
CA LEU A 78 11.52 -13.24 7.17
C LEU A 78 12.02 -13.89 8.47
N GLY A 79 11.17 -14.63 9.19
CA GLY A 79 11.38 -14.99 10.59
C GLY A 79 11.00 -13.86 11.55
N ALA A 80 10.97 -14.16 12.84
CA ALA A 80 10.48 -13.21 13.85
C ALA A 80 11.46 -12.08 14.19
N HIS A 81 12.75 -12.22 13.89
CA HIS A 81 13.81 -11.22 14.19
C HIS A 81 13.67 -10.62 15.61
N ASP A 82 13.63 -11.49 16.64
CA ASP A 82 13.48 -11.08 18.06
C ASP A 82 12.20 -10.26 18.34
N GLY A 83 11.12 -10.52 17.59
CA GLY A 83 9.82 -9.82 17.72
C GLY A 83 9.70 -8.55 16.88
N ARG A 84 10.72 -8.17 16.12
CA ARG A 84 10.66 -7.03 15.20
C ARG A 84 9.75 -7.30 14.00
N VAL A 85 9.63 -8.54 13.57
CA VAL A 85 8.70 -8.98 12.54
C VAL A 85 7.51 -9.67 13.20
N ALA A 86 6.30 -9.17 12.95
CA ALA A 86 5.09 -9.72 13.53
C ALA A 86 3.91 -9.72 12.54
N ALA A 87 3.11 -10.77 12.63
CA ALA A 87 1.89 -10.89 11.84
C ALA A 87 0.81 -9.92 12.34
N VAL A 88 0.02 -9.43 11.39
CA VAL A 88 -1.19 -8.64 11.64
C VAL A 88 -2.35 -9.17 10.82
N SER A 89 -3.56 -8.90 11.30
CA SER A 89 -4.82 -9.35 10.70
C SER A 89 -5.87 -8.24 10.79
N ALA A 90 -6.97 -8.39 10.07
CA ALA A 90 -8.11 -7.46 10.16
C ALA A 90 -8.58 -7.25 11.59
N GLY A 91 -8.79 -6.00 11.97
CA GLY A 91 -9.19 -5.59 13.31
C GLY A 91 -8.03 -5.26 14.26
N ASP A 92 -6.79 -5.60 13.89
CA ASP A 92 -5.62 -5.17 14.65
C ASP A 92 -5.42 -3.66 14.54
N ALA A 93 -4.90 -3.08 15.62
CA ALA A 93 -4.45 -1.69 15.66
C ALA A 93 -3.16 -1.60 16.49
N PHE A 94 -2.22 -0.79 16.03
CA PHE A 94 -0.95 -0.60 16.71
C PHE A 94 -0.38 0.78 16.46
N GLU A 95 0.61 1.16 17.25
CA GLU A 95 1.40 2.38 17.08
C GLU A 95 2.85 2.02 16.77
N VAL A 96 3.48 2.80 15.89
CA VAL A 96 4.90 2.73 15.60
C VAL A 96 5.45 4.13 15.32
N GLY A 97 6.39 4.59 16.16
CA GLY A 97 6.81 5.99 16.13
C GLY A 97 5.59 6.92 16.29
N PRO A 98 5.45 7.93 15.42
CA PRO A 98 4.29 8.84 15.45
C PRO A 98 3.08 8.33 14.65
N PHE A 99 3.10 7.09 14.15
CA PHE A 99 2.05 6.55 13.30
C PHE A 99 1.12 5.63 14.09
N SER A 100 -0.18 5.91 14.02
CA SER A 100 -1.23 4.96 14.41
C SER A 100 -1.70 4.19 13.17
N VAL A 101 -1.78 2.88 13.26
CA VAL A 101 -2.14 2.01 12.13
C VAL A 101 -3.33 1.15 12.51
N GLN A 102 -4.33 1.11 11.65
CA GLN A 102 -5.46 0.18 11.73
C GLN A 102 -5.40 -0.76 10.52
N VAL A 103 -5.70 -2.04 10.75
CA VAL A 103 -5.60 -3.11 9.77
C VAL A 103 -6.98 -3.58 9.35
N PHE A 104 -7.19 -3.73 8.03
CA PHE A 104 -8.45 -4.13 7.42
C PHE A 104 -8.20 -5.24 6.39
N GLY A 105 -9.28 -5.98 6.03
CA GLY A 105 -9.24 -6.99 4.96
C GLY A 105 -8.57 -8.30 5.36
N GLU A 106 -8.74 -9.31 4.54
CA GLU A 106 -8.25 -10.66 4.80
C GLU A 106 -7.65 -11.32 3.56
N GLU A 107 -8.16 -11.02 2.36
CA GLU A 107 -7.81 -11.73 1.13
C GLU A 107 -7.48 -10.78 -0.02
N HIS A 108 -6.56 -11.22 -0.84
CA HIS A 108 -6.25 -10.63 -2.14
C HIS A 108 -7.44 -10.80 -3.10
N ALA A 109 -7.63 -9.83 -4.00
CA ALA A 109 -8.64 -9.93 -5.05
C ALA A 109 -8.41 -11.18 -5.93
N VAL A 110 -9.50 -11.81 -6.38
CA VAL A 110 -9.42 -13.01 -7.21
C VAL A 110 -8.83 -12.67 -8.58
N ILE A 111 -7.70 -13.29 -8.91
CA ILE A 111 -7.09 -13.19 -10.25
C ILE A 111 -7.81 -14.14 -11.21
N HIS A 112 -7.95 -15.41 -10.84
CA HIS A 112 -8.64 -16.45 -11.59
C HIS A 112 -9.09 -17.58 -10.65
N GLY A 113 -10.20 -18.25 -10.97
CA GLY A 113 -10.72 -19.31 -10.09
C GLY A 113 -9.80 -20.53 -9.90
N ASP A 114 -8.80 -20.71 -10.78
CA ASP A 114 -7.81 -21.77 -10.68
C ASP A 114 -6.54 -21.33 -9.90
N ILE A 115 -6.46 -20.05 -9.49
CA ILE A 115 -5.35 -19.51 -8.70
C ILE A 115 -5.85 -19.32 -7.27
N PRO A 116 -5.25 -20.01 -6.27
CA PRO A 116 -5.60 -19.79 -4.88
C PRO A 116 -5.43 -18.33 -4.46
N THR A 117 -6.36 -17.81 -3.68
CA THR A 117 -6.19 -16.51 -3.04
C THR A 117 -5.14 -16.59 -1.93
N ILE A 118 -4.47 -15.47 -1.68
CA ILE A 118 -3.52 -15.31 -0.57
C ILE A 118 -4.04 -14.25 0.39
N ALA A 119 -3.45 -14.18 1.59
CA ALA A 119 -3.77 -13.15 2.54
C ALA A 119 -3.35 -11.76 2.00
N ASN A 120 -4.25 -10.78 2.13
CA ASN A 120 -3.98 -9.36 1.86
C ASN A 120 -4.65 -8.52 2.93
N VAL A 121 -3.90 -7.57 3.48
CA VAL A 121 -4.42 -6.59 4.44
C VAL A 121 -4.25 -5.18 3.90
N GLY A 122 -5.20 -4.31 4.24
CA GLY A 122 -5.08 -2.87 4.00
C GLY A 122 -4.72 -2.13 5.29
N TYR A 123 -4.01 -1.02 5.16
CA TYR A 123 -3.55 -0.18 6.26
C TYR A 123 -4.17 1.20 6.19
N LEU A 124 -4.82 1.64 7.27
CA LEU A 124 -5.23 3.03 7.48
C LEU A 124 -4.26 3.66 8.48
N VAL A 125 -3.44 4.59 8.00
CA VAL A 125 -2.42 5.27 8.80
C VAL A 125 -2.94 6.64 9.23
N ASN A 126 -2.87 6.91 10.54
CA ASN A 126 -3.30 8.15 11.19
C ASN A 126 -4.76 8.55 10.89
N GLY A 127 -5.63 7.56 10.56
CA GLY A 127 -6.99 7.84 10.12
C GLY A 127 -7.07 8.68 8.83
N ALA A 128 -5.98 8.80 8.08
CA ALA A 128 -5.85 9.70 6.94
C ALA A 128 -5.57 8.95 5.63
N VAL A 129 -4.52 8.13 5.56
CA VAL A 129 -4.08 7.45 4.34
C VAL A 129 -4.47 5.98 4.39
N PHE A 130 -5.20 5.51 3.40
CA PHE A 130 -5.58 4.11 3.26
C PHE A 130 -4.90 3.46 2.06
N HIS A 131 -4.12 2.41 2.33
CA HIS A 131 -3.53 1.53 1.33
C HIS A 131 -4.24 0.18 1.38
N PRO A 132 -5.00 -0.20 0.34
CA PRO A 132 -5.83 -1.42 0.37
C PRO A 132 -5.03 -2.71 0.05
N GLY A 133 -3.77 -2.60 -0.41
CA GLY A 133 -3.08 -3.68 -1.09
C GLY A 133 -3.74 -4.00 -2.42
N ASP A 134 -3.76 -5.28 -2.80
CA ASP A 134 -4.35 -5.78 -4.03
C ASP A 134 -5.79 -6.28 -3.82
N ALA A 135 -6.63 -5.37 -3.31
CA ALA A 135 -8.06 -5.60 -3.16
C ALA A 135 -8.84 -4.28 -3.26
N TYR A 136 -10.06 -4.31 -3.77
CA TYR A 136 -11.01 -3.21 -3.67
C TYR A 136 -11.72 -3.25 -2.32
N LEU A 137 -10.93 -3.09 -1.27
CA LEU A 137 -11.35 -3.22 0.12
C LEU A 137 -11.95 -1.92 0.65
N VAL A 138 -13.23 -1.93 1.01
CA VAL A 138 -13.90 -0.79 1.66
C VAL A 138 -13.72 -0.91 3.19
N PRO A 139 -12.97 -0.01 3.86
CA PRO A 139 -12.65 -0.17 5.28
C PRO A 139 -13.83 0.12 6.21
N GLY A 140 -14.92 0.71 5.72
CA GLY A 140 -16.11 1.03 6.53
C GLY A 140 -15.92 2.21 7.50
N VAL A 141 -14.81 2.92 7.40
CA VAL A 141 -14.48 4.14 8.15
C VAL A 141 -14.10 5.26 7.17
N PRO A 142 -14.16 6.55 7.58
CA PRO A 142 -13.76 7.66 6.72
C PRO A 142 -12.30 7.52 6.25
N VAL A 143 -12.05 7.81 4.98
CA VAL A 143 -10.72 7.82 4.36
C VAL A 143 -10.49 9.20 3.75
N ARG A 144 -9.43 9.89 4.17
CA ARG A 144 -9.07 11.19 3.55
C ARG A 144 -8.36 10.97 2.23
N THR A 145 -7.32 10.16 2.23
CA THR A 145 -6.53 9.87 1.02
C THR A 145 -6.55 8.38 0.76
N LEU A 146 -7.13 7.99 -0.37
CA LEU A 146 -7.12 6.61 -0.87
C LEU A 146 -5.96 6.43 -1.83
N LEU A 147 -5.12 5.43 -1.57
CA LEU A 147 -4.18 4.90 -2.54
C LEU A 147 -4.93 3.92 -3.42
N LEU A 148 -5.21 4.30 -4.67
CA LEU A 148 -6.13 3.59 -5.54
C LEU A 148 -5.38 2.70 -6.54
N PRO A 149 -5.44 1.35 -6.42
CA PRO A 149 -4.88 0.45 -7.41
C PRO A 149 -5.59 0.58 -8.76
N THR A 150 -4.82 0.76 -9.85
CA THR A 150 -5.37 1.05 -11.18
C THR A 150 -5.00 0.07 -12.28
N SER A 151 -4.13 -0.90 -11.99
CA SER A 151 -3.82 -2.02 -12.89
C SER A 151 -3.55 -3.29 -12.11
N GLY A 152 -3.49 -4.40 -12.82
CA GLY A 152 -3.27 -5.73 -12.26
C GLY A 152 -4.18 -6.76 -12.92
N PRO A 153 -3.83 -8.05 -12.86
CA PRO A 153 -4.61 -9.11 -13.49
C PRO A 153 -5.99 -9.33 -12.85
N TRP A 154 -6.21 -8.73 -11.68
CA TRP A 154 -7.45 -8.81 -10.91
C TRP A 154 -8.34 -7.57 -11.05
N THR A 155 -7.83 -6.50 -11.69
CA THR A 155 -8.54 -5.21 -11.76
C THR A 155 -9.55 -5.17 -12.90
N SER A 156 -10.68 -4.51 -12.68
CA SER A 156 -11.57 -4.04 -13.74
C SER A 156 -11.95 -2.58 -13.51
N THR A 157 -12.10 -1.82 -14.59
CA THR A 157 -12.49 -0.40 -14.50
C THR A 157 -13.85 -0.22 -13.81
N ALA A 158 -14.79 -1.14 -14.03
CA ALA A 158 -16.12 -1.06 -13.42
C ALA A 158 -16.03 -1.22 -11.89
N GLU A 159 -15.32 -2.24 -11.42
CA GLU A 159 -15.12 -2.48 -9.99
C GLU A 159 -14.31 -1.36 -9.33
N ALA A 160 -13.30 -0.81 -10.01
CA ALA A 160 -12.55 0.34 -9.52
C ALA A 160 -13.42 1.59 -9.34
N VAL A 161 -14.36 1.85 -10.27
CA VAL A 161 -15.35 2.93 -10.14
C VAL A 161 -16.26 2.70 -8.94
N ASP A 162 -16.79 1.50 -8.79
CA ASP A 162 -17.69 1.15 -7.68
C ASP A 162 -16.93 1.24 -6.35
N TYR A 163 -15.67 0.82 -6.33
CA TYR A 163 -14.79 0.92 -5.16
C TYR A 163 -14.54 2.37 -4.72
N VAL A 164 -14.07 3.25 -5.62
CA VAL A 164 -13.79 4.64 -5.26
C VAL A 164 -15.05 5.38 -4.81
N ARG A 165 -16.21 5.03 -5.36
CA ARG A 165 -17.52 5.55 -4.91
C ARG A 165 -17.91 5.05 -3.52
N ALA A 166 -17.67 3.76 -3.24
CA ALA A 166 -18.00 3.15 -1.95
C ALA A 166 -17.11 3.69 -0.83
N VAL A 167 -15.81 3.87 -1.08
CA VAL A 167 -14.88 4.49 -0.11
C VAL A 167 -15.18 5.98 0.04
N SER A 168 -15.54 6.68 -1.05
CA SER A 168 -15.83 8.12 -1.07
C SER A 168 -14.75 8.97 -0.38
N PRO A 169 -13.48 8.86 -0.80
CA PRO A 169 -12.38 9.57 -0.17
C PRO A 169 -12.41 11.07 -0.47
N GLU A 170 -11.68 11.89 0.29
CA GLU A 170 -11.48 13.32 -0.02
C GLU A 170 -10.46 13.48 -1.17
N HIS A 171 -9.44 12.60 -1.21
CA HIS A 171 -8.39 12.57 -2.23
C HIS A 171 -8.13 11.13 -2.67
N ALA A 172 -7.73 10.95 -3.94
CA ALA A 172 -7.28 9.67 -4.45
C ALA A 172 -5.93 9.82 -5.17
N VAL A 173 -4.98 8.95 -4.88
CA VAL A 173 -3.67 8.87 -5.52
C VAL A 173 -3.56 7.53 -6.22
N GLN A 174 -3.17 7.55 -7.49
CA GLN A 174 -2.97 6.34 -8.28
C GLN A 174 -1.77 5.54 -7.77
N ILE A 175 -1.98 4.25 -7.53
CA ILE A 175 -0.94 3.26 -7.28
C ILE A 175 -1.14 2.04 -8.19
N HIS A 176 -0.21 1.08 -8.10
CA HIS A 176 -0.25 -0.18 -8.86
C HIS A 176 -0.26 0.07 -10.38
N GLU A 177 0.47 1.09 -10.84
CA GLU A 177 0.42 1.59 -12.21
C GLU A 177 1.60 1.15 -13.08
N ALA A 178 2.60 0.44 -12.54
CA ALA A 178 3.86 0.15 -13.27
C ALA A 178 3.66 -0.60 -14.60
N MET A 179 2.56 -1.35 -14.75
CA MET A 179 2.21 -2.03 -15.99
C MET A 179 1.47 -1.15 -17.00
N LEU A 180 1.12 0.08 -16.64
CA LEU A 180 0.44 1.02 -17.52
C LEU A 180 1.44 1.95 -18.22
N SER A 181 1.21 2.20 -19.51
CA SER A 181 1.84 3.35 -20.18
C SER A 181 1.30 4.66 -19.59
N GLU A 182 1.96 5.78 -19.83
CA GLU A 182 1.45 7.11 -19.45
C GLU A 182 0.00 7.35 -19.94
N LEU A 183 -0.31 6.93 -21.16
CA LEU A 183 -1.67 6.99 -21.70
C LEU A 183 -2.64 6.12 -20.89
N GLY A 184 -2.20 4.94 -20.46
CA GLY A 184 -2.99 4.04 -19.61
C GLY A 184 -3.27 4.66 -18.23
N GLN A 185 -2.27 5.26 -17.60
CA GLN A 185 -2.40 5.95 -16.32
C GLN A 185 -3.37 7.13 -16.42
N GLN A 186 -3.22 7.98 -17.45
CA GLN A 186 -4.13 9.10 -17.71
C GLN A 186 -5.56 8.63 -17.97
N SER A 187 -5.72 7.54 -18.74
CA SER A 187 -7.02 6.94 -19.01
C SER A 187 -7.69 6.43 -17.73
N ALA A 188 -6.96 5.70 -16.89
CA ALA A 188 -7.46 5.22 -15.61
C ALA A 188 -7.87 6.40 -14.70
N ALA A 189 -6.99 7.39 -14.52
CA ALA A 189 -7.28 8.58 -13.70
C ALA A 189 -8.51 9.33 -14.18
N ARG A 190 -8.70 9.45 -15.51
CA ARG A 190 -9.88 10.10 -16.10
C ARG A 190 -11.16 9.30 -15.82
N PHE A 191 -11.17 7.98 -16.05
CA PHE A 191 -12.37 7.16 -15.84
C PHE A 191 -12.76 7.10 -14.37
N LEU A 192 -11.79 7.05 -13.47
CA LEU A 192 -11.97 6.95 -12.03
C LEU A 192 -12.15 8.30 -11.33
N GLY A 193 -11.99 9.40 -12.06
CA GLY A 193 -12.18 10.77 -11.59
C GLY A 193 -13.52 11.39 -12.03
N PRO A 194 -13.76 12.69 -11.71
CA PRO A 194 -15.04 13.37 -11.96
C PRO A 194 -15.32 13.63 -13.44
N ASP A 195 -14.30 13.64 -14.31
CA ASP A 195 -14.49 13.69 -15.77
C ASP A 195 -14.98 12.36 -16.36
N GLY A 196 -15.02 11.32 -15.54
CA GLY A 196 -15.56 9.99 -15.84
C GLY A 196 -16.70 9.63 -14.89
N LEU A 197 -16.46 8.68 -14.00
CA LEU A 197 -17.49 8.09 -13.14
C LEU A 197 -17.16 8.17 -11.64
N GLY A 198 -15.97 8.64 -11.26
CA GLY A 198 -15.53 8.74 -9.85
C GLY A 198 -15.94 10.06 -9.17
N PRO A 199 -15.88 10.12 -7.84
CA PRO A 199 -16.31 11.28 -7.06
C PRO A 199 -15.25 12.36 -6.93
N VAL A 200 -13.95 12.01 -6.99
CA VAL A 200 -12.82 12.92 -6.77
C VAL A 200 -11.74 12.72 -7.82
N PRO A 201 -10.91 13.75 -8.13
CA PRO A 201 -9.77 13.58 -9.02
C PRO A 201 -8.83 12.49 -8.52
N VAL A 202 -8.36 11.64 -9.45
CA VAL A 202 -7.31 10.66 -9.19
C VAL A 202 -5.98 11.28 -9.59
N GLN A 203 -5.16 11.57 -8.61
CA GLN A 203 -3.87 12.23 -8.81
C GLN A 203 -2.83 11.19 -9.27
N ILE A 204 -2.13 11.50 -10.35
CA ILE A 204 -0.96 10.75 -10.81
C ILE A 204 0.27 11.46 -10.23
N LEU A 205 0.95 10.80 -9.30
CA LEU A 205 2.20 11.29 -8.74
C LEU A 205 3.37 10.54 -9.38
N PRO A 206 4.32 11.23 -10.00
CA PRO A 206 5.59 10.64 -10.40
C PRO A 206 6.34 10.03 -9.21
N ALA A 207 7.15 9.02 -9.47
CA ALA A 207 7.98 8.39 -8.42
C ALA A 207 8.92 9.41 -7.78
N GLY A 208 8.93 9.45 -6.44
CA GLY A 208 9.70 10.40 -5.63
C GLY A 208 9.03 11.75 -5.41
N GLU A 209 7.83 11.99 -5.97
CA GLU A 209 7.07 13.21 -5.68
C GLU A 209 6.17 13.04 -4.44
N SER A 210 5.99 14.13 -3.72
CA SER A 210 5.31 14.17 -2.42
C SER A 210 4.10 15.09 -2.42
N ILE A 211 3.15 14.76 -1.54
CA ILE A 211 2.01 15.61 -1.19
C ILE A 211 1.81 15.63 0.32
N THR A 212 1.24 16.70 0.82
CA THR A 212 0.77 16.77 2.23
C THR A 212 -0.63 16.14 2.34
N VAL A 213 -0.81 15.23 3.30
CA VAL A 213 -2.05 14.48 3.57
C VAL A 213 -2.50 14.62 5.01
#